data_a19d9a787d8443772eb3eee17dd3a4bc
#
_entry.id   a19d9a787d8443772eb3eee17dd3a4bc
#
_cell.length_a   1.000
_cell.length_b   1.000
_cell.length_c   1.000
_cell.angle_alpha   90.00
_cell.angle_beta   90.00
_cell.angle_gamma   90.00
#
_symmetry.space_group_name_H-M   'P 1'
#
loop_
_entity.id
_entity.type
_entity.pdbx_description
1 polymer ?
#
loop_
_entity_poly.entity_id
_entity_poly.type
_entity_poly.pdbx_seq_one_letter_code
_entity_poly.pdbx_strand_id
1 'polypeptide(L)'
;MRLRAGQKIPSLLTGLLLLVACTPAPRPDLVKLYGVTRQATDQPPVILVHGILGSRIRSRGEGDELWVGRLSKILFSDYEDLALSIDPVTLDPVTPDSEAFAITDQAAGTDFYGRIIETLESAGGYRPGVPGTPARAGERRYYVFVYDWRQDNVRSAAALDAYIDHIRGDYGDPRLKVDIVAHSMGGLLTRYYLRYGSEDVLNDNRLQPNLWGRDRVRRVILLGTPNLGSVNSVRGFIEGVKVGLGRIPTEVLATMPSVYQLFPHPKGGDWIATAEGKPLDRDVFSARIWRRFGWSVYSPEVRQRIRKRFDSESEADAYLGLLTRYFERHIERARRFVWSLTVRLEETPWQLIVLGGDCELTPRTIVVEEVDGKSMVRLRPEEIASPVPGVDYETMMLEPGDGTVTKSSLLARNSLDPTVPRHEYVFFPLDFAFFICESHDQLTGNMTFQDNLLHILLSR
;
A
#
# COMPACT_ATOMS: atom_id res chain seq x y z
N MET A 1 -69.56 17.59 -51.81
CA MET A 1 -69.98 18.72 -50.95
C MET A 1 -69.27 18.66 -49.60
N ARG A 2 -68.40 19.71 -49.40
CA ARG A 2 -67.79 20.15 -48.13
C ARG A 2 -67.07 19.18 -47.19
N LEU A 3 -65.79 19.22 -47.31
CA LEU A 3 -64.67 19.37 -46.33
C LEU A 3 -65.04 19.81 -44.92
N ARG A 4 -64.39 19.21 -43.89
CA ARG A 4 -63.82 20.01 -42.79
C ARG A 4 -62.55 19.35 -42.28
N ALA A 5 -61.48 20.13 -42.25
CA ALA A 5 -60.17 19.86 -41.70
C ALA A 5 -60.23 19.78 -40.16
N GLY A 6 -59.52 18.82 -39.55
CA GLY A 6 -59.24 18.71 -38.14
C GLY A 6 -57.76 18.99 -37.90
N GLN A 7 -57.49 20.05 -37.20
CA GLN A 7 -56.19 20.55 -36.80
C GLN A 7 -55.41 19.56 -35.92
N LYS A 8 -54.18 19.27 -36.31
CA LYS A 8 -53.19 18.62 -35.46
C LYS A 8 -52.65 19.66 -34.46
N ILE A 9 -52.86 19.43 -33.15
CA ILE A 9 -52.21 20.15 -32.07
C ILE A 9 -50.90 19.42 -31.82
N PRO A 10 -49.74 20.08 -31.81
CA PRO A 10 -48.46 19.43 -31.57
C PRO A 10 -48.30 19.10 -30.08
N SER A 11 -48.02 17.82 -29.79
CA SER A 11 -47.61 17.31 -28.47
C SER A 11 -46.22 17.85 -28.14
N LEU A 12 -46.14 19.02 -27.53
CA LEU A 12 -44.89 19.66 -27.12
C LEU A 12 -44.81 19.81 -25.59
N LEU A 13 -45.45 18.90 -24.85
CA LEU A 13 -45.52 19.01 -23.36
C LEU A 13 -45.07 17.75 -22.62
N THR A 14 -44.36 16.79 -23.27
CA THR A 14 -43.93 15.55 -22.59
C THR A 14 -42.41 15.43 -22.42
N GLY A 15 -41.65 16.49 -22.70
CA GLY A 15 -40.17 16.48 -22.65
C GLY A 15 -39.55 17.12 -21.39
N LEU A 16 -40.36 17.57 -20.39
CA LEU A 16 -39.81 18.39 -19.30
C LEU A 16 -39.91 17.78 -17.90
N LEU A 17 -39.97 16.45 -17.79
CA LEU A 17 -40.16 15.79 -16.48
C LEU A 17 -39.11 14.68 -16.15
N LEU A 18 -37.98 14.65 -16.82
CA LEU A 18 -36.88 13.70 -16.52
C LEU A 18 -35.55 14.39 -16.16
N LEU A 19 -35.57 15.66 -15.79
CA LEU A 19 -34.46 16.32 -15.09
C LEU A 19 -34.73 16.42 -13.59
N VAL A 20 -35.28 15.37 -12.98
CA VAL A 20 -35.18 15.20 -11.52
C VAL A 20 -33.78 14.73 -11.22
N ALA A 21 -32.90 15.71 -11.23
CA ALA A 21 -31.78 15.88 -10.33
C ALA A 21 -31.40 14.60 -9.54
N CYS A 22 -30.30 13.97 -9.97
CA CYS A 22 -29.38 13.41 -9.01
C CYS A 22 -28.86 14.59 -8.16
N THR A 23 -29.61 15.05 -7.18
CA THR A 23 -29.04 15.85 -6.10
C THR A 23 -28.01 14.96 -5.42
N PRO A 24 -26.72 15.30 -5.43
CA PRO A 24 -25.74 14.53 -4.68
C PRO A 24 -26.24 14.43 -3.25
N ALA A 25 -26.16 13.23 -2.66
CA ALA A 25 -26.52 13.02 -1.27
C ALA A 25 -25.85 14.10 -0.40
N PRO A 26 -26.58 14.72 0.54
CA PRO A 26 -26.00 15.78 1.37
C PRO A 26 -24.79 15.23 2.10
N ARG A 27 -23.63 15.86 1.89
CA ARG A 27 -22.39 15.48 2.58
C ARG A 27 -22.44 16.02 4.01
N PRO A 28 -21.98 15.26 5.03
CA PRO A 28 -21.90 15.76 6.39
C PRO A 28 -20.90 16.93 6.46
N ASP A 29 -21.27 17.97 7.19
CA ASP A 29 -20.38 19.08 7.54
C ASP A 29 -19.54 18.68 8.76
N LEU A 30 -18.37 18.11 8.52
CA LEU A 30 -17.48 17.61 9.57
C LEU A 30 -17.01 18.72 10.51
N VAL A 31 -16.82 19.95 9.99
CA VAL A 31 -16.43 21.12 10.80
C VAL A 31 -17.50 21.43 11.83
N LYS A 32 -18.77 21.38 11.43
CA LYS A 32 -19.90 21.60 12.31
C LYS A 32 -20.12 20.44 13.29
N LEU A 33 -19.99 19.19 12.81
CA LEU A 33 -20.18 18.00 13.63
C LEU A 33 -19.14 17.92 14.77
N TYR A 34 -17.89 18.21 14.48
CA TYR A 34 -16.78 18.11 15.44
C TYR A 34 -16.40 19.44 16.11
N GLY A 35 -17.17 20.51 15.87
CA GLY A 35 -16.87 21.85 16.39
C GLY A 35 -16.75 21.92 17.92
N VAL A 36 -17.57 21.15 18.66
CA VAL A 36 -17.54 21.09 20.13
C VAL A 36 -16.28 20.37 20.65
N THR A 37 -15.85 19.31 19.95
CA THR A 37 -14.67 18.50 20.34
C THR A 37 -13.34 19.23 20.11
N ARG A 38 -13.33 20.31 19.32
CA ARG A 38 -12.15 21.15 19.10
C ARG A 38 -11.60 21.79 20.38
N GLN A 39 -12.41 21.90 21.41
CA GLN A 39 -12.02 22.51 22.71
C GLN A 39 -11.37 21.49 23.66
N ALA A 40 -11.46 20.18 23.38
CA ALA A 40 -10.78 19.17 24.18
C ALA A 40 -9.25 19.26 23.97
N THR A 41 -8.47 19.25 25.04
CA THR A 41 -7.03 19.54 25.03
C THR A 41 -6.15 18.33 25.32
N ASP A 42 -6.74 17.16 25.58
CA ASP A 42 -6.07 15.96 26.06
C ASP A 42 -5.93 14.85 25.00
N GLN A 43 -6.04 15.21 23.73
CA GLN A 43 -5.91 14.22 22.65
C GLN A 43 -4.44 13.96 22.31
N PRO A 44 -4.03 12.69 22.14
CA PRO A 44 -2.70 12.33 21.69
C PRO A 44 -2.37 12.92 20.31
N PRO A 45 -1.09 13.17 20.02
CA PRO A 45 -0.68 13.49 18.65
C PRO A 45 -0.92 12.32 17.72
N VAL A 46 -1.23 12.65 16.45
CA VAL A 46 -1.50 11.69 15.39
C VAL A 46 -0.31 11.64 14.44
N ILE A 47 0.14 10.45 14.08
CA ILE A 47 1.16 10.25 13.05
C ILE A 47 0.50 9.66 11.81
N LEU A 48 0.63 10.34 10.66
CA LEU A 48 0.27 9.81 9.34
C LEU A 48 1.47 9.07 8.76
N VAL A 49 1.27 7.80 8.41
CA VAL A 49 2.28 6.92 7.80
C VAL A 49 1.80 6.52 6.41
N HIS A 50 2.47 7.01 5.37
CA HIS A 50 2.08 6.78 3.99
C HIS A 50 2.41 5.36 3.48
N GLY A 51 1.84 4.98 2.35
CA GLY A 51 2.13 3.72 1.64
C GLY A 51 3.33 3.80 0.70
N ILE A 52 3.47 2.76 -0.14
CA ILE A 52 4.43 2.78 -1.26
C ILE A 52 4.11 3.95 -2.19
N LEU A 53 5.14 4.56 -2.81
CA LEU A 53 5.03 5.75 -3.66
C LEU A 53 4.51 7.01 -2.94
N GLY A 54 4.25 6.94 -1.64
CA GLY A 54 3.57 7.98 -0.87
C GLY A 54 4.45 9.13 -0.39
N SER A 55 5.76 9.11 -0.60
CA SER A 55 6.64 10.26 -0.38
C SER A 55 7.36 10.67 -1.65
N ARG A 56 7.58 11.97 -1.80
CA ARG A 56 8.41 12.55 -2.85
C ARG A 56 9.89 12.35 -2.50
N ILE A 57 10.68 11.98 -3.52
CA ILE A 57 12.11 11.66 -3.37
C ILE A 57 12.90 12.62 -4.25
N ARG A 58 14.00 13.17 -3.74
CA ARG A 58 14.92 14.03 -4.48
C ARG A 58 16.38 13.60 -4.28
N SER A 59 17.26 13.94 -5.23
CA SER A 59 18.71 13.86 -5.07
C SER A 59 19.18 14.88 -4.03
N ARG A 60 20.11 14.48 -3.16
CA ARG A 60 20.71 15.39 -2.15
C ARG A 60 21.69 16.38 -2.79
N GLY A 61 22.43 15.93 -3.81
CA GLY A 61 23.46 16.75 -4.47
C GLY A 61 22.87 17.79 -5.41
N GLU A 62 22.00 17.38 -6.31
CA GLU A 62 21.46 18.24 -7.38
C GLU A 62 20.10 18.85 -7.00
N GLY A 63 19.40 18.28 -6.02
CA GLY A 63 18.06 18.71 -5.62
C GLY A 63 16.95 18.30 -6.61
N ASP A 64 17.30 17.56 -7.67
CA ASP A 64 16.35 17.10 -8.67
C ASP A 64 15.37 16.07 -8.06
N GLU A 65 14.11 16.25 -8.38
CA GLU A 65 13.06 15.34 -7.91
C GLU A 65 13.05 14.05 -8.73
N LEU A 66 13.36 12.94 -8.05
CA LEU A 66 13.37 11.59 -8.62
C LEU A 66 11.94 10.99 -8.64
N TRP A 67 11.12 11.27 -7.64
CA TRP A 67 9.74 10.83 -7.50
C TRP A 67 8.90 11.94 -6.80
N VAL A 68 7.78 12.40 -7.29
CA VAL A 68 7.03 12.03 -8.53
C VAL A 68 7.72 12.63 -9.78
N GLY A 69 8.43 13.71 -9.65
CA GLY A 69 9.06 14.47 -10.70
C GLY A 69 8.13 15.44 -11.43
N ARG A 70 8.67 16.11 -12.44
CA ARG A 70 7.90 17.03 -13.29
C ARG A 70 6.93 16.25 -14.19
N LEU A 71 5.92 16.94 -14.73
CA LEU A 71 4.92 16.33 -15.63
C LEU A 71 5.58 15.56 -16.80
N SER A 72 6.67 16.07 -17.37
CA SER A 72 7.42 15.38 -18.42
C SER A 72 7.97 14.03 -17.96
N LYS A 73 8.39 13.92 -16.68
CA LYS A 73 8.86 12.66 -16.11
C LYS A 73 7.73 11.65 -15.95
N ILE A 74 6.57 12.08 -15.48
CA ILE A 74 5.37 11.24 -15.36
C ILE A 74 4.92 10.70 -16.73
N LEU A 75 5.10 11.50 -17.79
CA LEU A 75 4.66 11.12 -19.12
C LEU A 75 5.64 10.23 -19.89
N PHE A 76 6.96 10.38 -19.66
CA PHE A 76 7.96 9.81 -20.56
C PHE A 76 9.13 9.10 -19.87
N SER A 77 9.17 9.06 -18.52
CA SER A 77 10.27 8.43 -17.81
C SER A 77 10.05 6.93 -17.62
N ASP A 78 11.14 6.19 -17.65
CA ASP A 78 11.25 4.83 -17.15
C ASP A 78 11.77 4.77 -15.71
N TYR A 79 11.92 5.92 -15.04
CA TYR A 79 12.29 6.02 -13.62
C TYR A 79 13.52 5.18 -13.22
N GLU A 80 14.52 5.05 -14.11
CA GLU A 80 15.74 4.30 -13.81
C GLU A 80 16.51 4.86 -12.61
N ASP A 81 16.43 6.16 -12.39
CA ASP A 81 17.04 6.89 -11.28
C ASP A 81 16.44 6.58 -9.90
N LEU A 82 15.35 5.83 -9.85
CA LEU A 82 14.81 5.29 -8.60
C LEU A 82 15.53 4.01 -8.13
N ALA A 83 16.36 3.39 -8.97
CA ALA A 83 17.11 2.20 -8.59
C ALA A 83 18.02 2.47 -7.38
N LEU A 84 18.04 1.53 -6.45
CA LEU A 84 18.97 1.58 -5.33
C LEU A 84 20.28 0.88 -5.73
N SER A 85 21.42 1.50 -5.41
CA SER A 85 22.72 0.86 -5.56
C SER A 85 22.85 -0.30 -4.58
N ILE A 86 23.49 -1.37 -5.02
CA ILE A 86 23.66 -2.61 -4.26
C ILE A 86 25.10 -2.72 -3.77
N ASP A 87 25.30 -2.92 -2.48
CA ASP A 87 26.59 -3.27 -1.92
C ASP A 87 26.95 -4.70 -2.35
N PRO A 88 28.08 -4.93 -3.05
CA PRO A 88 28.40 -6.24 -3.60
C PRO A 88 28.78 -7.28 -2.54
N VAL A 89 29.11 -6.86 -1.31
CA VAL A 89 29.52 -7.71 -0.20
C VAL A 89 28.35 -8.07 0.69
N THR A 90 27.64 -7.06 1.16
CA THR A 90 26.51 -7.25 2.10
C THR A 90 25.21 -7.61 1.38
N LEU A 91 25.08 -7.30 0.09
CA LEU A 91 23.86 -7.41 -0.70
C LEU A 91 22.70 -6.59 -0.10
N ASP A 92 23.00 -5.51 0.60
CA ASP A 92 22.02 -4.54 1.08
C ASP A 92 22.04 -3.29 0.19
N PRO A 93 20.96 -2.50 0.17
CA PRO A 93 21.00 -1.21 -0.48
C PRO A 93 22.06 -0.30 0.15
N VAL A 94 22.94 0.27 -0.66
CA VAL A 94 23.82 1.37 -0.24
C VAL A 94 22.96 2.55 0.19
N THR A 95 23.41 3.31 1.19
CA THR A 95 22.71 4.54 1.58
C THR A 95 22.55 5.45 0.37
N PRO A 96 21.32 5.75 -0.08
CA PRO A 96 21.12 6.50 -1.30
C PRO A 96 21.61 7.94 -1.17
N ASP A 97 22.15 8.49 -2.24
CA ASP A 97 22.34 9.95 -2.38
C ASP A 97 21.01 10.64 -2.76
N SER A 98 19.96 10.22 -2.09
CA SER A 98 18.61 10.77 -2.24
C SER A 98 17.89 10.74 -0.90
N GLU A 99 16.86 11.57 -0.77
CA GLU A 99 16.05 11.64 0.42
C GLU A 99 14.56 11.76 0.11
N ALA A 100 13.73 11.14 0.95
CA ALA A 100 12.32 11.45 1.02
C ALA A 100 12.15 12.78 1.75
N PHE A 101 11.49 13.78 1.14
CA PHE A 101 11.46 15.14 1.67
C PHE A 101 10.05 15.69 1.94
N ALA A 102 9.03 15.11 1.32
CA ALA A 102 7.64 15.51 1.52
C ALA A 102 6.69 14.33 1.27
N ILE A 103 5.48 14.39 1.79
CA ILE A 103 4.42 13.45 1.41
C ILE A 103 3.94 13.76 -0.01
N THR A 104 3.51 12.74 -0.75
CA THR A 104 2.84 12.91 -2.03
C THR A 104 1.37 13.27 -1.74
N ASP A 105 1.09 14.55 -1.53
CA ASP A 105 -0.27 15.05 -1.31
C ASP A 105 -1.13 14.89 -2.57
N GLN A 106 -0.59 15.28 -3.73
CA GLN A 106 -1.23 15.13 -5.02
C GLN A 106 -0.23 14.66 -6.09
N ALA A 107 -0.66 13.74 -6.95
CA ALA A 107 0.09 13.32 -8.12
C ALA A 107 -0.84 13.03 -9.29
N ALA A 108 -0.51 13.54 -10.49
CA ALA A 108 -1.27 13.33 -11.73
C ALA A 108 -2.78 13.63 -11.62
N GLY A 109 -3.18 14.61 -10.77
CA GLY A 109 -4.57 14.96 -10.53
C GLY A 109 -5.30 14.12 -9.47
N THR A 110 -4.63 13.14 -8.88
CA THR A 110 -5.14 12.33 -7.77
C THR A 110 -4.66 12.91 -6.45
N ASP A 111 -5.58 13.12 -5.50
CA ASP A 111 -5.29 13.54 -4.14
C ASP A 111 -5.12 12.28 -3.27
N PHE A 112 -3.92 12.05 -2.79
CA PHE A 112 -3.59 10.88 -1.96
C PHE A 112 -3.72 11.16 -0.46
N TYR A 113 -3.23 12.32 0.00
CA TYR A 113 -3.19 12.65 1.44
C TYR A 113 -3.64 14.07 1.77
N GLY A 114 -3.85 14.93 0.78
CA GLY A 114 -4.24 16.33 1.02
C GLY A 114 -5.55 16.44 1.79
N ARG A 115 -6.56 15.66 1.42
CA ARG A 115 -7.89 15.70 2.06
C ARG A 115 -7.90 15.19 3.50
N ILE A 116 -7.12 14.17 3.83
CA ILE A 116 -7.03 13.71 5.22
C ILE A 116 -6.36 14.76 6.11
N ILE A 117 -5.33 15.43 5.60
CA ILE A 117 -4.65 16.53 6.27
C ILE A 117 -5.62 17.69 6.49
N GLU A 118 -6.33 18.12 5.44
CA GLU A 118 -7.36 19.17 5.53
C GLU A 118 -8.43 18.82 6.58
N THR A 119 -8.86 17.56 6.63
CA THR A 119 -9.85 17.07 7.61
C THR A 119 -9.34 17.15 9.04
N LEU A 120 -8.10 16.75 9.29
CA LEU A 120 -7.47 16.86 10.60
C LEU A 120 -7.36 18.32 11.05
N GLU A 121 -7.00 19.23 10.15
CA GLU A 121 -6.87 20.65 10.44
C GLU A 121 -8.24 21.33 10.61
N SER A 122 -9.09 21.20 9.61
CA SER A 122 -10.36 21.97 9.54
C SER A 122 -11.41 21.48 10.51
N ALA A 123 -11.63 20.16 10.61
CA ALA A 123 -12.65 19.54 11.45
C ALA A 123 -12.08 18.98 12.76
N GLY A 124 -10.90 18.33 12.74
CA GLY A 124 -10.27 17.72 13.90
C GLY A 124 -9.60 18.72 14.86
N GLY A 125 -9.29 19.94 14.39
CA GLY A 125 -8.60 20.96 15.18
C GLY A 125 -7.13 20.63 15.47
N TYR A 126 -6.55 19.72 14.69
CA TYR A 126 -5.12 19.40 14.74
C TYR A 126 -4.31 20.50 14.03
N ARG A 127 -3.08 20.69 14.46
CA ARG A 127 -2.10 21.56 13.80
C ARG A 127 -0.92 20.73 13.28
N PRO A 128 -0.26 21.14 12.20
CA PRO A 128 0.94 20.46 11.73
C PRO A 128 2.03 20.53 12.80
N GLY A 129 2.59 19.38 13.14
CA GLY A 129 3.76 19.25 14.01
C GLY A 129 5.03 19.09 13.19
N VAL A 130 6.09 19.75 13.62
CA VAL A 130 7.44 19.58 13.08
C VAL A 130 8.31 19.02 14.21
N PRO A 131 8.90 17.81 14.06
CA PRO A 131 9.77 17.23 15.08
C PRO A 131 10.90 18.19 15.45
N GLY A 132 11.17 18.30 16.77
CA GLY A 132 12.12 19.26 17.33
C GLY A 132 11.52 20.64 17.67
N THR A 133 10.20 20.83 17.44
CA THR A 133 9.50 22.08 17.79
C THR A 133 8.59 21.84 18.98
N PRO A 134 8.84 22.45 20.16
CA PRO A 134 8.04 22.24 21.37
C PRO A 134 6.54 22.49 21.16
N ALA A 135 5.71 21.59 21.64
CA ALA A 135 4.25 21.72 21.61
C ALA A 135 3.79 22.67 22.72
N ARG A 136 2.77 23.47 22.46
CA ARG A 136 2.12 24.30 23.49
C ARG A 136 1.21 23.41 24.34
N ALA A 137 0.99 23.83 25.59
CA ALA A 137 0.07 23.13 26.48
C ALA A 137 -1.32 22.99 25.83
N GLY A 138 -1.85 21.77 25.76
CA GLY A 138 -3.13 21.45 25.14
C GLY A 138 -3.16 21.54 23.61
N GLU A 139 -2.03 21.71 22.94
CA GLU A 139 -1.96 21.73 21.48
C GLU A 139 -2.09 20.30 20.93
N ARG A 140 -3.03 20.15 20.03
CA ARG A 140 -3.32 18.91 19.31
C ARG A 140 -2.57 18.93 17.99
N ARG A 141 -1.62 18.00 17.78
CA ARG A 141 -0.79 17.98 16.57
C ARG A 141 -0.99 16.70 15.78
N TYR A 142 -0.92 16.82 14.46
CA TYR A 142 -0.61 15.71 13.59
C TYR A 142 0.83 15.86 13.06
N TYR A 143 1.46 14.73 12.80
CA TYR A 143 2.80 14.63 12.23
C TYR A 143 2.74 13.74 11.00
N VAL A 144 3.52 14.04 9.98
CA VAL A 144 3.64 13.21 8.78
C VAL A 144 4.98 12.52 8.81
N PHE A 145 4.98 11.21 8.97
CA PHE A 145 6.20 10.42 8.90
C PHE A 145 6.58 10.18 7.45
N VAL A 146 7.53 10.97 6.94
CA VAL A 146 8.06 10.89 5.57
C VAL A 146 9.26 9.96 5.59
N TYR A 147 9.21 8.87 4.81
CA TYR A 147 10.28 7.88 4.72
C TYR A 147 10.52 7.46 3.26
N ASP A 148 11.71 6.95 2.94
CA ASP A 148 12.01 6.40 1.63
C ASP A 148 11.33 5.03 1.45
N TRP A 149 10.21 5.03 0.75
CA TRP A 149 9.38 3.85 0.51
C TRP A 149 10.07 2.73 -0.28
N ARG A 150 11.23 2.97 -0.89
CA ARG A 150 12.03 1.95 -1.59
C ARG A 150 12.78 1.04 -0.62
N GLN A 151 13.09 1.55 0.58
CA GLN A 151 13.90 0.89 1.59
C GLN A 151 13.14 -0.25 2.30
N ASP A 152 13.90 -1.13 2.96
CA ASP A 152 13.34 -2.17 3.81
C ASP A 152 12.44 -1.59 4.91
N ASN A 153 11.23 -2.15 5.08
CA ASN A 153 10.29 -1.68 6.10
C ASN A 153 10.83 -1.80 7.54
N VAL A 154 11.78 -2.70 7.79
CA VAL A 154 12.46 -2.78 9.11
C VAL A 154 13.28 -1.53 9.38
N ARG A 155 14.00 -1.01 8.36
CA ARG A 155 14.73 0.26 8.49
C ARG A 155 13.75 1.44 8.70
N SER A 156 12.65 1.43 7.99
CA SER A 156 11.60 2.44 8.14
C SER A 156 10.93 2.37 9.52
N ALA A 157 10.76 1.17 10.09
CA ALA A 157 10.25 0.99 11.45
C ALA A 157 11.22 1.54 12.51
N ALA A 158 12.53 1.33 12.33
CA ALA A 158 13.55 1.94 13.20
C ALA A 158 13.56 3.47 13.11
N ALA A 159 13.36 4.02 11.90
CA ALA A 159 13.21 5.48 11.73
C ALA A 159 11.92 6.02 12.38
N LEU A 160 10.82 5.26 12.34
CA LEU A 160 9.57 5.62 13.03
C LEU A 160 9.76 5.65 14.55
N ASP A 161 10.56 4.75 15.10
CA ASP A 161 10.89 4.75 16.54
C ASP A 161 11.57 6.05 16.97
N ALA A 162 12.63 6.44 16.26
CA ALA A 162 13.32 7.71 16.49
C ALA A 162 12.38 8.92 16.30
N TYR A 163 11.48 8.85 15.30
CA TYR A 163 10.51 9.90 15.05
C TYR A 163 9.53 10.09 16.21
N ILE A 164 9.05 8.99 16.82
CA ILE A 164 8.19 9.02 18.00
C ILE A 164 8.94 9.61 19.21
N ASP A 165 10.23 9.31 19.37
CA ASP A 165 11.04 9.90 20.44
C ASP A 165 11.19 11.42 20.28
N HIS A 166 11.36 11.93 19.06
CA HIS A 166 11.32 13.37 18.80
C HIS A 166 9.97 13.99 19.17
N ILE A 167 8.85 13.35 18.82
CA ILE A 167 7.52 13.84 19.19
C ILE A 167 7.33 13.88 20.71
N ARG A 168 7.81 12.86 21.43
CA ARG A 168 7.81 12.86 22.91
C ARG A 168 8.60 14.02 23.49
N GLY A 169 9.74 14.33 22.86
CA GLY A 169 10.54 15.50 23.19
C GLY A 169 9.79 16.82 22.98
N ASP A 170 9.05 16.95 21.87
CA ASP A 170 8.24 18.13 21.57
C ASP A 170 7.16 18.40 22.63
N TYR A 171 6.59 17.35 23.21
CA TYR A 171 5.59 17.44 24.29
C TYR A 171 6.21 17.47 25.69
N GLY A 172 7.52 17.23 25.82
CA GLY A 172 8.19 17.11 27.12
C GLY A 172 7.68 15.94 27.97
N ASP A 173 7.07 14.93 27.36
CA ASP A 173 6.51 13.77 28.06
C ASP A 173 7.08 12.45 27.48
N PRO A 174 8.02 11.81 28.17
CA PRO A 174 8.60 10.54 27.74
C PRO A 174 7.61 9.35 27.78
N ARG A 175 6.44 9.51 28.41
CA ARG A 175 5.39 8.49 28.48
C ARG A 175 4.24 8.76 27.51
N LEU A 176 4.34 9.84 26.73
CA LEU A 176 3.32 10.17 25.73
C LEU A 176 3.11 8.99 24.78
N LYS A 177 1.85 8.60 24.60
CA LYS A 177 1.45 7.66 23.55
C LYS A 177 0.90 8.42 22.36
N VAL A 178 1.19 7.93 21.15
CA VAL A 178 0.70 8.50 19.90
C VAL A 178 -0.43 7.65 19.33
N ASP A 179 -1.27 8.23 18.50
CA ASP A 179 -2.14 7.51 17.57
C ASP A 179 -1.48 7.44 16.19
N ILE A 180 -1.61 6.33 15.49
CA ILE A 180 -1.02 6.14 14.15
C ILE A 180 -2.15 5.87 13.15
N VAL A 181 -2.16 6.62 12.06
CA VAL A 181 -2.98 6.37 10.86
C VAL A 181 -2.04 5.94 9.75
N ALA A 182 -2.11 4.68 9.37
CA ALA A 182 -1.18 4.08 8.43
C ALA A 182 -1.90 3.57 7.19
N HIS A 183 -1.52 4.08 6.02
CA HIS A 183 -2.09 3.70 4.74
C HIS A 183 -1.24 2.65 4.04
N SER A 184 -1.89 1.61 3.47
CA SER A 184 -1.25 0.64 2.58
C SER A 184 -0.01 -0.02 3.21
N MET A 185 1.14 0.00 2.53
CA MET A 185 2.43 -0.50 3.03
C MET A 185 2.84 0.12 4.37
N GLY A 186 2.46 1.37 4.63
CA GLY A 186 2.71 2.03 5.92
C GLY A 186 2.13 1.27 7.11
N GLY A 187 1.03 0.53 6.90
CA GLY A 187 0.47 -0.36 7.91
C GLY A 187 1.36 -1.56 8.21
N LEU A 188 2.08 -2.11 7.24
CA LEU A 188 2.99 -3.24 7.46
C LEU A 188 4.19 -2.82 8.30
N LEU A 189 4.83 -1.69 7.96
CA LEU A 189 5.93 -1.16 8.77
C LEU A 189 5.48 -0.79 10.18
N THR A 190 4.28 -0.21 10.35
CA THR A 190 3.70 0.10 11.66
C THR A 190 3.46 -1.16 12.48
N ARG A 191 2.92 -2.22 11.88
CA ARG A 191 2.75 -3.52 12.56
C ARG A 191 4.07 -4.15 12.98
N TYR A 192 5.12 -4.02 12.16
CA TYR A 192 6.47 -4.45 12.53
C TYR A 192 6.97 -3.64 13.73
N TYR A 193 6.87 -2.31 13.65
CA TYR A 193 7.25 -1.42 14.73
C TYR A 193 6.58 -1.75 16.06
N LEU A 194 5.28 -1.99 16.06
CA LEU A 194 4.53 -2.34 17.27
C LEU A 194 5.08 -3.61 17.96
N ARG A 195 5.55 -4.55 17.17
CA ARG A 195 6.02 -5.86 17.63
C ARG A 195 7.47 -5.87 18.07
N TYR A 196 8.33 -5.14 17.33
CA TYR A 196 9.79 -5.27 17.43
C TYR A 196 10.54 -3.94 17.60
N GLY A 197 9.87 -2.79 17.43
CA GLY A 197 10.51 -1.49 17.49
C GLY A 197 11.55 -1.30 16.39
N SER A 198 12.75 -0.92 16.81
CA SER A 198 13.92 -0.72 15.95
C SER A 198 14.77 -1.98 15.76
N GLU A 199 14.40 -3.12 16.38
CA GLU A 199 15.16 -4.36 16.31
C GLU A 199 14.97 -5.06 14.96
N ASP A 200 16.06 -5.49 14.30
CA ASP A 200 16.01 -6.32 13.10
C ASP A 200 16.01 -7.82 13.46
N VAL A 201 14.84 -8.38 13.68
CA VAL A 201 14.66 -9.80 14.02
C VAL A 201 14.73 -10.73 12.81
N LEU A 202 14.87 -10.20 11.59
CA LEU A 202 14.84 -11.00 10.37
C LEU A 202 16.19 -11.66 10.09
N ASN A 203 17.30 -11.10 10.59
CA ASN A 203 18.64 -11.59 10.29
C ASN A 203 18.90 -12.99 10.88
N ASP A 204 18.51 -13.23 12.12
CA ASP A 204 18.69 -14.50 12.82
C ASP A 204 17.39 -15.32 12.95
N ASN A 205 16.34 -14.86 12.29
CA ASN A 205 15.02 -15.50 12.29
C ASN A 205 14.39 -15.66 13.68
N ARG A 206 14.73 -14.79 14.62
CA ARG A 206 14.14 -14.74 15.97
C ARG A 206 12.86 -13.93 15.97
N LEU A 207 11.80 -14.49 15.42
CA LEU A 207 10.51 -13.80 15.25
C LEU A 207 9.71 -13.74 16.56
N GLN A 208 10.36 -13.43 17.70
CA GLN A 208 9.72 -13.30 18.99
C GLN A 208 9.38 -11.83 19.28
N PRO A 209 8.10 -11.44 19.32
CA PRO A 209 7.70 -10.06 19.59
C PRO A 209 8.06 -9.62 21.01
N ASN A 210 8.62 -8.40 21.13
CA ASN A 210 8.90 -7.74 22.41
C ASN A 210 7.83 -6.72 22.82
N LEU A 211 6.78 -6.55 21.97
CA LEU A 211 5.66 -5.62 22.18
C LEU A 211 6.11 -4.15 22.36
N TRP A 212 7.09 -3.71 21.59
CA TRP A 212 7.71 -2.37 21.69
C TRP A 212 6.70 -1.21 21.69
N GLY A 213 5.62 -1.35 20.93
CA GLY A 213 4.56 -0.35 20.83
C GLY A 213 3.74 -0.16 22.10
N ARG A 214 3.83 -1.06 23.12
CA ARG A 214 3.01 -1.05 24.36
C ARG A 214 2.94 0.31 25.04
N ASP A 215 4.10 0.94 25.24
CA ASP A 215 4.22 2.19 25.98
C ASP A 215 4.35 3.41 25.07
N ARG A 216 4.24 3.21 23.76
CA ARG A 216 4.47 4.24 22.75
C ARG A 216 3.25 4.58 21.90
N VAL A 217 2.35 3.60 21.70
CA VAL A 217 1.19 3.74 20.82
C VAL A 217 -0.08 3.40 21.58
N ARG A 218 -1.08 4.27 21.48
CA ARG A 218 -2.41 4.05 22.04
C ARG A 218 -3.28 3.29 21.06
N ARG A 219 -3.31 3.74 19.81
CA ARG A 219 -4.25 3.30 18.79
C ARG A 219 -3.59 3.29 17.42
N VAL A 220 -3.94 2.31 16.60
CA VAL A 220 -3.51 2.21 15.21
C VAL A 220 -4.74 2.04 14.32
N ILE A 221 -4.80 2.86 13.29
CA ILE A 221 -5.82 2.81 12.24
C ILE A 221 -5.10 2.40 10.95
N LEU A 222 -5.35 1.18 10.49
CA LEU A 222 -4.82 0.63 9.24
C LEU A 222 -5.82 0.88 8.12
N LEU A 223 -5.41 1.63 7.09
CA LEU A 223 -6.23 1.97 5.94
C LEU A 223 -5.71 1.26 4.70
N GLY A 224 -6.49 0.36 4.10
CA GLY A 224 -6.11 -0.37 2.89
C GLY A 224 -4.82 -1.19 3.02
N THR A 225 -4.44 -1.64 4.23
CA THR A 225 -3.18 -2.35 4.46
C THR A 225 -3.25 -3.77 3.95
N PRO A 226 -2.30 -4.21 3.08
CA PRO A 226 -2.23 -5.58 2.58
C PRO A 226 -1.64 -6.52 3.66
N ASN A 227 -2.42 -6.85 4.69
CA ASN A 227 -1.95 -7.62 5.84
C ASN A 227 -1.49 -9.05 5.50
N LEU A 228 -1.97 -9.62 4.38
CA LEU A 228 -1.48 -10.87 3.79
C LEU A 228 -0.88 -10.64 2.38
N GLY A 229 -0.41 -9.43 2.09
CA GLY A 229 0.17 -9.09 0.80
C GLY A 229 -0.85 -8.88 -0.32
N SER A 230 -0.36 -8.73 -1.56
CA SER A 230 -1.18 -8.53 -2.75
C SER A 230 -0.54 -9.19 -3.97
N VAL A 231 -1.33 -9.87 -4.79
CA VAL A 231 -0.86 -10.44 -6.07
C VAL A 231 -0.52 -9.36 -7.10
N ASN A 232 -1.09 -8.15 -6.95
CA ASN A 232 -0.72 -7.01 -7.79
C ASN A 232 0.78 -6.66 -7.65
N SER A 233 1.38 -6.83 -6.46
CA SER A 233 2.81 -6.62 -6.26
C SER A 233 3.67 -7.64 -7.01
N VAL A 234 3.22 -8.88 -7.10
CA VAL A 234 3.88 -9.94 -7.89
C VAL A 234 3.86 -9.60 -9.36
N ARG A 235 2.69 -9.22 -9.91
CA ARG A 235 2.59 -8.79 -11.31
C ARG A 235 3.48 -7.57 -11.59
N GLY A 236 3.42 -6.55 -10.73
CA GLY A 236 4.27 -5.37 -10.87
C GLY A 236 5.76 -5.73 -10.90
N PHE A 237 6.15 -6.73 -10.13
CA PHE A 237 7.53 -7.23 -10.07
C PHE A 237 7.93 -8.09 -11.28
N ILE A 238 6.97 -8.60 -12.05
CA ILE A 238 7.18 -9.33 -13.30
C ILE A 238 7.20 -8.38 -14.50
N GLU A 239 6.24 -7.45 -14.57
CA GLU A 239 5.98 -6.63 -15.76
C GLU A 239 6.45 -5.17 -15.62
N GLY A 240 6.83 -4.74 -14.41
CA GLY A 240 7.02 -3.33 -14.06
C GLY A 240 5.71 -2.63 -13.69
N VAL A 241 5.80 -1.44 -13.11
CA VAL A 241 4.64 -0.66 -12.66
C VAL A 241 4.44 0.55 -13.56
N LYS A 242 3.24 0.69 -14.14
CA LYS A 242 2.88 1.86 -14.94
C LYS A 242 2.68 3.08 -14.06
N VAL A 243 3.22 4.24 -14.51
CA VAL A 243 3.07 5.54 -13.86
C VAL A 243 2.74 6.56 -14.94
N GLY A 244 1.49 6.99 -15.02
CA GLY A 244 1.04 7.80 -16.15
C GLY A 244 1.23 7.07 -17.49
N LEU A 245 2.00 7.64 -18.39
CA LEU A 245 2.42 7.01 -19.65
C LEU A 245 3.79 6.33 -19.53
N GLY A 246 4.55 6.59 -18.46
CA GLY A 246 5.82 5.97 -18.15
C GLY A 246 5.68 4.64 -17.40
N ARG A 247 6.83 4.09 -16.98
CA ARG A 247 6.88 2.81 -16.24
C ARG A 247 8.10 2.78 -15.32
N ILE A 248 7.94 2.24 -14.12
CA ILE A 248 9.07 1.78 -13.31
C ILE A 248 9.38 0.35 -13.76
N PRO A 249 10.55 0.10 -14.38
CA PRO A 249 10.86 -1.22 -14.91
C PRO A 249 11.15 -2.24 -13.81
N THR A 250 11.03 -3.49 -14.15
CA THR A 250 11.26 -4.63 -13.25
C THR A 250 12.64 -4.61 -12.59
N GLU A 251 13.69 -4.30 -13.36
CA GLU A 251 15.06 -4.24 -12.87
C GLU A 251 15.30 -3.11 -11.86
N VAL A 252 14.49 -2.05 -11.88
CA VAL A 252 14.50 -0.98 -10.89
C VAL A 252 13.78 -1.44 -9.63
N LEU A 253 12.56 -1.97 -9.76
CA LEU A 253 11.79 -2.53 -8.64
C LEU A 253 12.59 -3.63 -7.91
N ALA A 254 13.35 -4.44 -8.64
CA ALA A 254 14.16 -5.51 -8.07
C ALA A 254 15.28 -5.01 -7.14
N THR A 255 15.60 -3.71 -7.15
CA THR A 255 16.55 -3.11 -6.19
C THR A 255 15.89 -2.60 -4.91
N MET A 256 14.54 -2.63 -4.81
CA MET A 256 13.78 -2.04 -3.72
C MET A 256 13.28 -3.12 -2.75
N PRO A 257 13.86 -3.28 -1.54
CA PRO A 257 13.48 -4.31 -0.58
C PRO A 257 12.01 -4.29 -0.17
N SER A 258 11.41 -3.11 -0.05
CA SER A 258 10.01 -2.95 0.35
C SER A 258 9.02 -3.64 -0.58
N VAL A 259 9.33 -3.68 -1.90
CA VAL A 259 8.42 -4.26 -2.91
C VAL A 259 8.27 -5.76 -2.72
N TYR A 260 9.34 -6.48 -2.34
CA TYR A 260 9.29 -7.91 -2.02
C TYR A 260 8.41 -8.17 -0.78
N GLN A 261 8.38 -7.22 0.16
CA GLN A 261 7.62 -7.34 1.42
C GLN A 261 6.11 -7.14 1.25
N LEU A 262 5.65 -6.84 0.01
CA LEU A 262 4.25 -6.76 -0.37
C LEU A 262 3.71 -8.06 -0.99
N PHE A 263 4.56 -9.08 -1.20
CA PHE A 263 4.14 -10.33 -1.81
C PHE A 263 3.15 -11.10 -0.93
N PRO A 264 2.28 -11.94 -1.55
CA PRO A 264 1.27 -12.71 -0.83
C PRO A 264 1.88 -13.57 0.26
N HIS A 265 1.27 -13.55 1.45
CA HIS A 265 1.66 -14.40 2.57
C HIS A 265 1.40 -15.88 2.22
N PRO A 266 2.30 -16.83 2.54
CA PRO A 266 2.13 -18.24 2.19
C PRO A 266 0.85 -18.91 2.74
N LYS A 267 0.21 -18.30 3.74
CA LYS A 267 -1.07 -18.73 4.33
C LYS A 267 -2.24 -17.84 3.91
N GLY A 268 -2.07 -16.96 2.92
CA GLY A 268 -3.10 -16.08 2.39
C GLY A 268 -4.08 -16.74 1.41
N GLY A 269 -3.91 -18.03 1.11
CA GLY A 269 -4.67 -18.78 0.11
C GLY A 269 -3.89 -19.02 -1.18
N ASP A 270 -4.59 -19.55 -2.19
CA ASP A 270 -4.01 -19.89 -3.49
C ASP A 270 -3.78 -18.62 -4.31
N TRP A 271 -2.54 -18.14 -4.34
CA TRP A 271 -2.15 -16.92 -5.06
C TRP A 271 -1.87 -17.16 -6.55
N ILE A 272 -1.76 -18.42 -6.99
CA ILE A 272 -1.42 -18.80 -8.36
C ILE A 272 -2.16 -20.08 -8.79
N ALA A 273 -2.68 -20.09 -10.03
CA ALA A 273 -3.36 -21.21 -10.64
C ALA A 273 -2.99 -21.37 -12.12
N THR A 274 -3.29 -22.52 -12.70
CA THR A 274 -3.20 -22.75 -14.15
C THR A 274 -4.44 -22.18 -14.87
N ALA A 275 -4.38 -22.09 -16.19
CA ALA A 275 -5.52 -21.70 -17.02
C ALA A 275 -6.72 -22.69 -16.90
N GLU A 276 -6.48 -23.96 -16.55
CA GLU A 276 -7.53 -24.93 -16.28
C GLU A 276 -8.17 -24.79 -14.88
N GLY A 277 -7.83 -23.73 -14.14
CA GLY A 277 -8.38 -23.45 -12.82
C GLY A 277 -7.79 -24.30 -11.70
N LYS A 278 -6.65 -24.95 -11.90
CA LYS A 278 -6.00 -25.77 -10.87
C LYS A 278 -5.03 -24.93 -10.04
N PRO A 279 -5.22 -24.85 -8.72
CA PRO A 279 -4.24 -24.21 -7.85
C PRO A 279 -2.84 -24.83 -8.02
N LEU A 280 -1.84 -23.97 -8.02
CA LEU A 280 -0.44 -24.37 -8.02
C LEU A 280 0.14 -24.15 -6.62
N ASP A 281 0.52 -25.24 -5.94
CA ASP A 281 1.26 -25.12 -4.68
C ASP A 281 2.67 -24.59 -4.97
N ARG A 282 2.82 -23.27 -4.91
CA ARG A 282 4.05 -22.55 -5.20
C ARG A 282 4.30 -21.47 -4.14
N ASP A 283 5.48 -21.53 -3.54
CA ASP A 283 5.95 -20.49 -2.62
C ASP A 283 6.49 -19.30 -3.42
N VAL A 284 5.80 -18.15 -3.36
CA VAL A 284 6.22 -16.91 -4.04
C VAL A 284 7.61 -16.45 -3.59
N PHE A 285 8.04 -16.80 -2.39
CA PHE A 285 9.36 -16.49 -1.85
C PHE A 285 10.46 -17.48 -2.25
N SER A 286 10.15 -18.45 -3.09
CA SER A 286 11.16 -19.37 -3.63
C SER A 286 11.74 -18.84 -4.94
N ALA A 287 12.99 -18.39 -4.93
CA ALA A 287 13.70 -17.94 -6.14
C ALA A 287 13.68 -18.95 -7.29
N ARG A 288 13.53 -20.26 -6.97
CA ARG A 288 13.40 -21.32 -7.98
C ARG A 288 12.15 -21.16 -8.85
N ILE A 289 11.06 -20.65 -8.28
CA ILE A 289 9.79 -20.40 -9.03
C ILE A 289 10.02 -19.28 -10.04
N TRP A 290 10.59 -18.18 -9.62
CA TRP A 290 10.92 -17.04 -10.50
C TRP A 290 11.85 -17.44 -11.63
N ARG A 291 12.88 -18.25 -11.34
CA ARG A 291 13.80 -18.79 -12.34
C ARG A 291 13.10 -19.72 -13.32
N ARG A 292 12.22 -20.62 -12.82
CA ARG A 292 11.48 -21.58 -13.68
C ARG A 292 10.57 -20.89 -14.67
N PHE A 293 9.87 -19.86 -14.23
CA PHE A 293 8.96 -19.10 -15.11
C PHE A 293 9.67 -18.02 -15.93
N GLY A 294 10.96 -17.78 -15.69
CA GLY A 294 11.69 -16.72 -16.36
C GLY A 294 11.19 -15.33 -16.00
N TRP A 295 10.76 -15.10 -14.77
CA TRP A 295 10.18 -13.85 -14.32
C TRP A 295 11.21 -12.92 -13.68
N SER A 296 10.91 -11.61 -13.70
CA SER A 296 11.71 -10.56 -13.06
C SER A 296 13.17 -10.61 -13.51
N VAL A 297 14.15 -10.65 -12.63
CA VAL A 297 15.60 -10.68 -12.91
C VAL A 297 16.05 -11.88 -13.74
N TYR A 298 15.21 -12.90 -13.85
CA TYR A 298 15.45 -14.09 -14.68
C TYR A 298 14.84 -13.97 -16.08
N SER A 299 14.03 -12.92 -16.36
CA SER A 299 13.44 -12.70 -17.68
C SER A 299 14.53 -12.40 -18.73
N PRO A 300 14.53 -13.09 -19.88
CA PRO A 300 15.45 -12.78 -20.98
C PRO A 300 15.38 -11.33 -21.43
N GLU A 301 14.19 -10.75 -21.48
CA GLU A 301 13.95 -9.37 -21.88
C GLU A 301 14.52 -8.38 -20.86
N VAL A 302 14.38 -8.62 -19.56
CA VAL A 302 14.97 -7.82 -18.47
C VAL A 302 16.50 -7.89 -18.56
N ARG A 303 17.06 -9.09 -18.70
CA ARG A 303 18.50 -9.29 -18.82
C ARG A 303 19.08 -8.61 -20.04
N GLN A 304 18.34 -8.61 -21.16
CA GLN A 304 18.76 -7.90 -22.38
C GLN A 304 18.75 -6.37 -22.19
N ARG A 305 17.71 -5.81 -21.50
CA ARG A 305 17.70 -4.36 -21.20
C ARG A 305 18.88 -3.97 -20.31
N ILE A 306 19.16 -4.77 -19.28
CA ILE A 306 20.32 -4.53 -18.40
C ILE A 306 21.62 -4.54 -19.20
N ARG A 307 21.85 -5.55 -20.07
CA ARG A 307 23.08 -5.61 -20.90
C ARG A 307 23.32 -4.38 -21.76
N LYS A 308 22.24 -3.79 -22.28
CA LYS A 308 22.33 -2.56 -23.09
C LYS A 308 22.79 -1.32 -22.33
N ARG A 309 22.86 -1.37 -21.01
CA ARG A 309 23.29 -0.24 -20.14
C ARG A 309 24.79 -0.26 -19.86
N PHE A 310 25.48 -1.32 -20.23
CA PHE A 310 26.91 -1.50 -19.98
C PHE A 310 27.71 -1.48 -21.28
N ASP A 311 28.92 -0.94 -21.22
CA ASP A 311 29.81 -0.88 -22.37
C ASP A 311 30.49 -2.24 -22.65
N SER A 312 30.55 -3.13 -21.66
CA SER A 312 31.11 -4.47 -21.80
C SER A 312 30.19 -5.58 -21.31
N GLU A 313 30.26 -6.75 -21.97
CA GLU A 313 29.54 -7.95 -21.52
C GLU A 313 29.99 -8.41 -20.14
N SER A 314 31.26 -8.25 -19.80
CA SER A 314 31.79 -8.64 -18.49
C SER A 314 31.19 -7.82 -17.36
N GLU A 315 31.04 -6.52 -17.51
CA GLU A 315 30.41 -5.65 -16.53
C GLU A 315 28.92 -5.95 -16.42
N ALA A 316 28.24 -6.15 -17.54
CA ALA A 316 26.82 -6.52 -17.57
C ALA A 316 26.58 -7.86 -16.85
N ASP A 317 27.40 -8.87 -17.10
CA ASP A 317 27.28 -10.17 -16.44
C ASP A 317 27.63 -10.11 -14.95
N ALA A 318 28.61 -9.30 -14.55
CA ALA A 318 28.91 -9.04 -13.15
C ALA A 318 27.72 -8.40 -12.42
N TYR A 319 27.10 -7.37 -13.02
CA TYR A 319 25.90 -6.72 -12.46
C TYR A 319 24.71 -7.68 -12.43
N LEU A 320 24.45 -8.45 -13.48
CA LEU A 320 23.39 -9.46 -13.51
C LEU A 320 23.58 -10.53 -12.43
N GLY A 321 24.83 -10.94 -12.19
CA GLY A 321 25.20 -11.84 -11.10
C GLY A 321 24.91 -11.21 -9.73
N LEU A 322 25.28 -9.96 -9.54
CA LEU A 322 25.02 -9.19 -8.32
C LEU A 322 23.52 -9.05 -8.06
N LEU A 323 22.76 -8.60 -9.06
CA LEU A 323 21.29 -8.41 -8.95
C LEU A 323 20.58 -9.74 -8.68
N THR A 324 21.06 -10.85 -9.24
CA THR A 324 20.50 -12.19 -8.97
C THR A 324 20.71 -12.60 -7.51
N ARG A 325 21.92 -12.43 -6.95
CA ARG A 325 22.19 -12.72 -5.53
C ARG A 325 21.40 -11.80 -4.60
N TYR A 326 21.30 -10.52 -4.96
CA TYR A 326 20.47 -9.54 -4.25
C TYR A 326 19.00 -9.98 -4.20
N PHE A 327 18.42 -10.37 -5.34
CA PHE A 327 17.08 -10.90 -5.44
C PHE A 327 16.88 -12.12 -4.51
N GLU A 328 17.76 -13.09 -4.56
CA GLU A 328 17.68 -14.31 -3.74
C GLU A 328 17.76 -14.02 -2.23
N ARG A 329 18.55 -13.03 -1.82
CA ARG A 329 18.64 -12.56 -0.44
C ARG A 329 17.34 -11.87 0.01
N HIS A 330 16.86 -10.91 -0.81
CA HIS A 330 15.74 -10.07 -0.40
C HIS A 330 14.39 -10.78 -0.49
N ILE A 331 14.22 -11.76 -1.37
CA ILE A 331 13.00 -12.58 -1.39
C ILE A 331 12.91 -13.46 -0.13
N GLU A 332 14.02 -14.01 0.37
CA GLU A 332 14.07 -14.74 1.63
C GLU A 332 13.84 -13.81 2.83
N ARG A 333 14.44 -12.62 2.82
CA ARG A 333 14.23 -11.62 3.86
C ARG A 333 12.77 -11.17 3.93
N ALA A 334 12.12 -10.98 2.77
CA ALA A 334 10.71 -10.64 2.67
C ALA A 334 9.82 -11.77 3.21
N ARG A 335 10.16 -13.04 2.98
CA ARG A 335 9.46 -14.17 3.62
C ARG A 335 9.48 -14.06 5.13
N ARG A 336 10.64 -13.81 5.72
CA ARG A 336 10.77 -13.62 7.17
C ARG A 336 9.97 -12.42 7.68
N PHE A 337 9.96 -11.32 6.89
CA PHE A 337 9.17 -10.13 7.22
C PHE A 337 7.67 -10.45 7.31
N VAL A 338 7.06 -11.06 6.29
CA VAL A 338 5.63 -11.36 6.33
C VAL A 338 5.26 -12.33 7.44
N TRP A 339 6.13 -13.30 7.73
CA TRP A 339 5.94 -14.21 8.87
C TRP A 339 6.06 -13.48 10.21
N SER A 340 6.98 -12.52 10.36
CA SER A 340 7.14 -11.75 11.60
C SER A 340 5.85 -11.01 12.00
N LEU A 341 5.06 -10.59 11.01
CA LEU A 341 3.81 -9.88 11.21
C LEU A 341 2.65 -10.78 11.69
N THR A 342 2.79 -12.09 11.59
CA THR A 342 1.72 -13.07 11.88
C THR A 342 2.02 -13.95 13.08
N VAL A 343 3.15 -13.79 13.72
CA VAL A 343 3.48 -14.45 14.98
C VAL A 343 2.46 -14.08 16.06
N ARG A 344 2.05 -15.07 16.87
CA ARG A 344 1.11 -14.86 17.98
C ARG A 344 1.69 -13.90 19.01
N LEU A 345 0.86 -12.96 19.46
CA LEU A 345 1.14 -12.08 20.59
C LEU A 345 0.50 -12.65 21.85
N GLU A 346 1.14 -12.47 22.99
CA GLU A 346 0.57 -12.84 24.29
C GLU A 346 -0.56 -11.87 24.69
N GLU A 347 -0.43 -10.61 24.28
CA GLU A 347 -1.41 -9.55 24.51
C GLU A 347 -1.39 -8.51 23.39
N THR A 348 -2.40 -7.66 23.33
CA THR A 348 -2.54 -6.57 22.35
C THR A 348 -2.71 -5.26 23.11
N PRO A 349 -1.62 -4.60 23.52
CA PRO A 349 -1.68 -3.44 24.40
C PRO A 349 -2.08 -2.13 23.69
N TRP A 350 -2.37 -2.18 22.42
CA TRP A 350 -2.87 -1.07 21.59
C TRP A 350 -4.20 -1.45 20.94
N GLN A 351 -5.03 -0.46 20.65
CA GLN A 351 -6.24 -0.67 19.87
C GLN A 351 -5.89 -0.74 18.38
N LEU A 352 -6.38 -1.77 17.67
CA LEU A 352 -6.15 -1.97 16.24
C LEU A 352 -7.47 -1.91 15.46
N ILE A 353 -7.59 -0.89 14.61
CA ILE A 353 -8.76 -0.63 13.79
C ILE A 353 -8.37 -0.73 12.32
N VAL A 354 -9.21 -1.38 11.52
CA VAL A 354 -8.96 -1.61 10.09
C VAL A 354 -10.06 -0.96 9.28
N LEU A 355 -9.67 -0.18 8.27
CA LEU A 355 -10.59 0.38 7.27
C LEU A 355 -10.09 0.05 5.86
N GLY A 356 -11.02 -0.21 4.93
CA GLY A 356 -10.67 -0.46 3.53
C GLY A 356 -11.88 -0.48 2.62
N GLY A 357 -11.62 -0.57 1.31
CA GLY A 357 -12.64 -0.72 0.30
C GLY A 357 -13.08 -2.18 0.12
N ASP A 358 -14.34 -2.39 -0.29
CA ASP A 358 -14.85 -3.73 -0.60
C ASP A 358 -15.83 -3.77 -1.78
N CYS A 359 -15.89 -2.68 -2.57
CA CYS A 359 -16.77 -2.57 -3.73
C CYS A 359 -16.11 -2.93 -5.06
N GLU A 360 -14.78 -3.02 -5.11
CA GLU A 360 -14.08 -3.36 -6.34
C GLU A 360 -13.68 -4.83 -6.36
N LEU A 361 -13.91 -5.50 -7.49
CA LEU A 361 -13.37 -6.83 -7.74
C LEU A 361 -11.86 -6.73 -7.89
N THR A 362 -11.16 -7.26 -6.91
CA THR A 362 -9.72 -7.13 -6.71
C THR A 362 -9.01 -8.45 -6.96
N PRO A 363 -7.91 -8.47 -7.71
CA PRO A 363 -7.15 -9.70 -7.97
C PRO A 363 -6.67 -10.38 -6.67
N ARG A 364 -7.01 -11.67 -6.55
CA ARG A 364 -6.57 -12.57 -5.45
C ARG A 364 -5.64 -13.68 -5.91
N THR A 365 -5.84 -14.15 -7.16
CA THR A 365 -5.11 -15.29 -7.73
C THR A 365 -4.60 -14.91 -9.12
N ILE A 366 -3.32 -15.12 -9.36
CA ILE A 366 -2.72 -15.02 -10.68
C ILE A 366 -2.99 -16.31 -11.45
N VAL A 367 -3.50 -16.21 -12.68
CA VAL A 367 -3.51 -17.34 -13.61
C VAL A 367 -2.25 -17.29 -14.47
N VAL A 368 -1.55 -18.40 -14.54
CA VAL A 368 -0.44 -18.60 -15.49
C VAL A 368 -0.97 -19.31 -16.73
N GLU A 369 -0.86 -18.61 -17.86
CA GLU A 369 -1.28 -19.09 -19.17
C GLU A 369 -0.04 -19.27 -20.04
N GLU A 370 0.10 -20.45 -20.67
CA GLU A 370 1.18 -20.70 -21.63
C GLU A 370 0.76 -20.19 -23.01
N VAL A 371 1.42 -19.13 -23.49
CA VAL A 371 1.17 -18.52 -24.79
C VAL A 371 2.49 -18.48 -25.57
N ASP A 372 2.54 -19.13 -26.73
CA ASP A 372 3.74 -19.18 -27.59
C ASP A 372 5.02 -19.60 -26.85
N GLY A 373 4.89 -20.55 -25.93
CA GLY A 373 6.01 -21.07 -25.10
C GLY A 373 6.48 -20.12 -24.00
N LYS A 374 5.69 -19.10 -23.66
CA LYS A 374 5.94 -18.18 -22.56
C LYS A 374 4.85 -18.29 -21.51
N SER A 375 5.26 -18.31 -20.24
CA SER A 375 4.36 -18.28 -19.09
C SER A 375 3.90 -16.84 -18.82
N MET A 376 2.70 -16.51 -19.32
CA MET A 376 2.09 -15.19 -19.16
C MET A 376 1.26 -15.14 -17.88
N VAL A 377 1.38 -14.03 -17.13
CA VAL A 377 0.56 -13.78 -15.93
C VAL A 377 -0.71 -13.03 -16.28
N ARG A 378 -1.85 -13.50 -15.71
CA ARG A 378 -3.16 -12.90 -15.88
C ARG A 378 -3.73 -12.58 -14.51
N LEU A 379 -4.17 -11.36 -14.31
CA LEU A 379 -4.82 -10.93 -13.06
C LEU A 379 -6.33 -10.78 -13.18
N ARG A 380 -6.83 -10.75 -14.40
CA ARG A 380 -8.26 -10.55 -14.67
C ARG A 380 -8.75 -11.55 -15.71
N PRO A 381 -10.02 -11.99 -15.63
CA PRO A 381 -10.60 -12.94 -16.58
C PRO A 381 -10.48 -12.52 -18.04
N GLU A 382 -10.66 -11.23 -18.31
CA GLU A 382 -10.59 -10.67 -19.68
C GLU A 382 -9.17 -10.67 -20.28
N GLU A 383 -8.15 -10.91 -19.48
CA GLU A 383 -6.76 -11.01 -19.95
C GLU A 383 -6.41 -12.42 -20.46
N ILE A 384 -7.27 -13.44 -20.22
CA ILE A 384 -7.01 -14.81 -20.61
C ILE A 384 -7.25 -14.97 -22.12
N ALA A 385 -6.21 -15.35 -22.84
CA ALA A 385 -6.24 -15.46 -24.29
C ALA A 385 -7.02 -16.68 -24.77
N SER A 386 -6.97 -17.79 -24.02
CA SER A 386 -7.62 -19.06 -24.37
C SER A 386 -8.44 -19.60 -23.19
N PRO A 387 -9.65 -19.03 -22.93
CA PRO A 387 -10.49 -19.49 -21.83
C PRO A 387 -10.89 -20.95 -21.94
N VAL A 388 -10.75 -21.71 -20.86
CA VAL A 388 -11.12 -23.13 -20.79
C VAL A 388 -12.61 -23.24 -20.43
N PRO A 389 -13.43 -23.96 -21.22
CA PRO A 389 -14.84 -24.13 -20.94
C PRO A 389 -15.10 -24.75 -19.56
N GLY A 390 -16.03 -24.15 -18.80
CA GLY A 390 -16.41 -24.61 -17.46
C GLY A 390 -15.53 -24.09 -16.31
N VAL A 391 -14.52 -23.29 -16.57
CA VAL A 391 -13.74 -22.59 -15.54
C VAL A 391 -14.38 -21.23 -15.25
N ASP A 392 -14.75 -21.00 -14.00
CA ASP A 392 -15.22 -19.70 -13.50
C ASP A 392 -14.02 -18.85 -13.06
N TYR A 393 -13.45 -18.11 -14.01
CA TYR A 393 -12.30 -17.25 -13.78
C TYR A 393 -12.62 -16.08 -12.87
N GLU A 394 -13.83 -15.55 -12.91
CA GLU A 394 -14.22 -14.42 -12.08
C GLU A 394 -14.14 -14.79 -10.59
N THR A 395 -14.83 -15.85 -10.18
CA THR A 395 -14.79 -16.34 -8.79
C THR A 395 -13.40 -16.80 -8.37
N MET A 396 -12.61 -17.38 -9.29
CA MET A 396 -11.27 -17.87 -8.97
C MET A 396 -10.26 -16.73 -8.80
N MET A 397 -10.28 -15.74 -9.70
CA MET A 397 -9.24 -14.73 -9.80
C MET A 397 -9.51 -13.48 -8.95
N LEU A 398 -10.78 -13.19 -8.66
CA LEU A 398 -11.19 -11.93 -8.06
C LEU A 398 -11.94 -12.16 -6.74
N GLU A 399 -11.84 -11.18 -5.84
CA GLU A 399 -12.67 -11.08 -4.66
C GLU A 399 -12.94 -9.60 -4.31
N PRO A 400 -13.92 -9.29 -3.44
CA PRO A 400 -14.15 -7.91 -2.99
C PRO A 400 -12.88 -7.29 -2.38
N GLY A 401 -12.63 -6.02 -2.69
CA GLY A 401 -11.51 -5.26 -2.18
C GLY A 401 -11.59 -3.79 -2.61
N ASP A 402 -10.44 -3.14 -2.72
CA ASP A 402 -10.29 -1.75 -3.12
C ASP A 402 -9.57 -1.57 -4.49
N GLY A 403 -9.50 -2.64 -5.28
CA GLY A 403 -8.78 -2.70 -6.57
C GLY A 403 -7.30 -3.07 -6.43
N THR A 404 -6.70 -2.91 -5.27
CA THR A 404 -5.29 -3.20 -4.97
C THR A 404 -5.12 -4.26 -3.88
N VAL A 405 -5.88 -4.14 -2.81
CA VAL A 405 -5.85 -5.01 -1.64
C VAL A 405 -7.21 -5.68 -1.48
N THR A 406 -7.21 -7.00 -1.42
CA THR A 406 -8.41 -7.79 -1.21
C THR A 406 -8.91 -7.67 0.22
N LYS A 407 -10.23 -7.81 0.42
CA LYS A 407 -10.85 -7.80 1.76
C LYS A 407 -10.27 -8.89 2.66
N SER A 408 -9.95 -10.05 2.10
CA SER A 408 -9.32 -11.15 2.85
C SER A 408 -7.92 -10.78 3.32
N SER A 409 -7.09 -10.17 2.46
CA SER A 409 -5.76 -9.68 2.83
C SER A 409 -5.84 -8.59 3.90
N LEU A 410 -6.73 -7.61 3.74
CA LEU A 410 -6.94 -6.55 4.73
C LEU A 410 -7.31 -7.09 6.11
N LEU A 411 -8.19 -8.10 6.17
CA LEU A 411 -8.62 -8.77 7.41
C LEU A 411 -7.62 -9.82 7.91
N ALA A 412 -6.54 -10.07 7.19
CA ALA A 412 -5.61 -11.17 7.44
C ALA A 412 -6.35 -12.53 7.57
N ARG A 413 -7.20 -12.84 6.62
CA ARG A 413 -7.96 -14.10 6.53
C ARG A 413 -7.69 -14.77 5.19
N ASN A 414 -7.59 -16.08 5.19
CA ASN A 414 -7.49 -16.87 3.96
C ASN A 414 -8.86 -17.19 3.32
N SER A 415 -9.94 -16.89 4.03
CA SER A 415 -11.33 -17.02 3.56
C SER A 415 -12.19 -15.90 4.13
N LEU A 416 -13.10 -15.36 3.33
CA LEU A 416 -14.10 -14.38 3.78
C LEU A 416 -15.29 -15.04 4.48
N ASP A 417 -15.46 -16.36 4.36
CA ASP A 417 -16.49 -17.09 5.08
C ASP A 417 -16.26 -16.99 6.59
N PRO A 418 -17.16 -16.36 7.36
CA PRO A 418 -16.98 -16.16 8.80
C PRO A 418 -17.02 -17.47 9.59
N THR A 419 -17.54 -18.55 9.02
CA THR A 419 -17.60 -19.88 9.66
C THR A 419 -16.27 -20.63 9.55
N VAL A 420 -15.39 -20.24 8.61
CA VAL A 420 -14.05 -20.81 8.49
C VAL A 420 -13.14 -20.18 9.55
N PRO A 421 -12.54 -20.97 10.46
CA PRO A 421 -11.60 -20.46 11.44
C PRO A 421 -10.40 -19.79 10.79
N ARG A 422 -9.83 -18.78 11.45
CA ARG A 422 -8.53 -18.22 11.03
C ARG A 422 -7.46 -19.31 11.07
N HIS A 423 -6.53 -19.22 10.12
CA HIS A 423 -5.37 -20.11 10.14
C HIS A 423 -4.56 -19.90 11.44
N GLU A 424 -4.20 -20.97 12.14
CA GLU A 424 -3.53 -20.89 13.45
C GLU A 424 -2.19 -20.13 13.45
N TYR A 425 -1.49 -20.11 12.30
CA TYR A 425 -0.22 -19.38 12.12
C TYR A 425 -0.39 -17.94 11.63
N VAL A 426 -1.63 -17.44 11.55
CA VAL A 426 -1.88 -16.06 11.15
C VAL A 426 -2.59 -15.34 12.30
N PHE A 427 -1.80 -14.71 13.16
CA PHE A 427 -2.33 -13.95 14.27
C PHE A 427 -2.47 -12.47 13.87
N PHE A 428 -3.71 -12.00 13.80
CA PHE A 428 -4.04 -10.61 13.52
C PHE A 428 -5.17 -10.15 14.45
N PRO A 429 -4.82 -9.55 15.61
CA PRO A 429 -5.79 -9.09 16.60
C PRO A 429 -6.34 -7.73 16.18
N LEU A 430 -7.49 -7.70 15.57
CA LEU A 430 -8.20 -6.47 15.26
C LEU A 430 -9.39 -6.29 16.22
N ASP A 431 -9.62 -5.05 16.66
CA ASP A 431 -10.78 -4.69 17.49
C ASP A 431 -12.00 -4.43 16.62
N PHE A 432 -11.83 -3.63 15.56
CA PHE A 432 -12.89 -3.26 14.64
C PHE A 432 -12.42 -3.25 13.19
N ALA A 433 -13.34 -3.57 12.28
CA ALA A 433 -13.13 -3.42 10.84
C ALA A 433 -14.34 -2.68 10.22
N PHE A 434 -14.04 -1.68 9.39
CA PHE A 434 -15.01 -0.92 8.62
C PHE A 434 -14.71 -1.02 7.14
N PHE A 435 -15.76 -1.07 6.33
CA PHE A 435 -15.63 -1.12 4.88
C PHE A 435 -16.40 0.02 4.25
N ILE A 436 -15.82 0.61 3.22
CA ILE A 436 -16.37 1.71 2.45
C ILE A 436 -16.29 1.37 0.96
N CYS A 437 -17.18 1.96 0.18
CA CYS A 437 -17.15 1.79 -1.27
C CYS A 437 -16.19 2.81 -1.87
N GLU A 438 -14.89 2.46 -1.95
CA GLU A 438 -13.85 3.35 -2.46
C GLU A 438 -12.64 2.57 -2.97
N SER A 439 -11.92 3.13 -3.96
CA SER A 439 -10.67 2.61 -4.48
C SER A 439 -9.49 2.90 -3.56
N HIS A 440 -8.43 2.11 -3.68
CA HIS A 440 -7.26 2.13 -2.80
C HIS A 440 -6.60 3.51 -2.65
N ASP A 441 -6.44 4.21 -3.75
CA ASP A 441 -5.81 5.52 -3.84
C ASP A 441 -6.71 6.68 -3.39
N GLN A 442 -8.04 6.45 -3.30
CA GLN A 442 -9.03 7.45 -2.89
C GLN A 442 -9.52 7.26 -1.45
N LEU A 443 -9.10 6.19 -0.75
CA LEU A 443 -9.56 5.87 0.60
C LEU A 443 -9.44 7.05 1.57
N THR A 444 -8.31 7.77 1.56
CA THR A 444 -8.05 8.92 2.44
C THR A 444 -8.96 10.12 2.15
N GLY A 445 -9.43 10.24 0.90
CA GLY A 445 -10.33 11.29 0.44
C GLY A 445 -11.81 11.02 0.68
N ASN A 446 -12.17 9.80 1.10
CA ASN A 446 -13.56 9.40 1.30
C ASN A 446 -14.16 10.05 2.56
N MET A 447 -15.32 10.70 2.42
CA MET A 447 -15.98 11.43 3.51
C MET A 447 -16.38 10.54 4.67
N THR A 448 -16.86 9.32 4.39
CA THR A 448 -17.23 8.35 5.43
C THR A 448 -16.00 7.88 6.21
N PHE A 449 -14.86 7.68 5.52
CA PHE A 449 -13.60 7.41 6.19
C PHE A 449 -13.21 8.57 7.11
N GLN A 450 -13.25 9.81 6.63
CA GLN A 450 -12.85 11.01 7.38
C GLN A 450 -13.72 11.21 8.62
N ASP A 451 -15.04 10.99 8.52
CA ASP A 451 -15.96 11.07 9.65
C ASP A 451 -15.64 10.00 10.70
N ASN A 452 -15.49 8.74 10.30
CA ASN A 452 -15.11 7.66 11.20
C ASN A 452 -13.72 7.89 11.82
N LEU A 453 -12.76 8.39 11.05
CA LEU A 453 -11.43 8.73 11.53
C LEU A 453 -11.49 9.77 12.66
N LEU A 454 -12.22 10.88 12.44
CA LEU A 454 -12.39 11.92 13.46
C LEU A 454 -13.10 11.37 14.69
N HIS A 455 -14.16 10.58 14.50
CA HIS A 455 -14.86 9.93 15.61
C HIS A 455 -13.91 9.07 16.45
N ILE A 456 -13.12 8.23 15.81
CA ILE A 456 -12.16 7.34 16.46
C ILE A 456 -11.08 8.16 17.20
N LEU A 457 -10.46 9.15 16.53
CA LEU A 457 -9.37 9.94 17.11
C LEU A 457 -9.82 10.80 18.28
N LEU A 458 -11.04 11.37 18.21
CA LEU A 458 -11.58 12.30 19.18
C LEU A 458 -12.37 11.63 20.31
N SER A 459 -12.67 10.33 20.18
CA SER A 459 -13.26 9.52 21.27
C SER A 459 -12.22 9.27 22.38
N ARG A 460 -12.70 9.29 23.65
CA ARG A 460 -11.89 8.99 24.85
C ARG A 460 -11.62 7.49 25.00
#